data_ab762b3b16e9c993ee54b4e69f6b54c6
#
_entry.id   ab762b3b16e9c993ee54b4e69f6b54c6
#
_cell.length_a   1.000
_cell.length_b   1.000
_cell.length_c   1.000
_cell.angle_alpha   90.00
_cell.angle_beta   90.00
_cell.angle_gamma   90.00
#
_symmetry.space_group_name_H-M   'P 1'
#
loop_
_entity.id
_entity.type
_entity.pdbx_description
1 polymer ?
#
loop_
_entity_poly.entity_id
_entity_poly.type
_entity_poly.pdbx_seq_one_letter_code
_entity_poly.pdbx_strand_id
1 'polypeptide(L)'
;MLGDYFIDKCTSTAIENAPWAHQYFADTLPEDSFKKLRECCENIKIKNAEPKFYTDVSGTYISCPILIYPKDFKDYNIDFEDEIYSIAKAILENARVLCGQYPRYRWFQNLGVNAHISITPPLPYKFYIHQEGLEKIWSSVTYITPEKNIGTKMYKAQNEKAFIKEAIWKPNSTFIFCGEQNKTWHSYESNQATNRITLNLFLMKHSKQRNFYQRHLYQ
;
A
#
# COMPACT_ATOMS: atom_id res chain seq x y z
N MET A 1 18.99 -4.43 -9.60
CA MET A 1 18.31 -3.11 -9.37
C MET A 1 17.33 -3.23 -8.20
N LEU A 2 16.86 -2.09 -7.64
CA LEU A 2 15.94 -2.14 -6.49
C LEU A 2 14.62 -2.85 -6.81
N GLY A 3 14.12 -2.66 -8.03
CA GLY A 3 12.93 -3.36 -8.52
C GLY A 3 13.10 -4.88 -8.51
N ASP A 4 14.24 -5.41 -8.98
CA ASP A 4 14.48 -6.85 -8.99
C ASP A 4 14.50 -7.42 -7.58
N TYR A 5 15.18 -6.73 -6.65
CA TYR A 5 15.19 -7.13 -5.23
C TYR A 5 13.79 -7.24 -4.66
N PHE A 6 12.94 -6.25 -4.93
CA PHE A 6 11.54 -6.26 -4.49
C PHE A 6 10.75 -7.44 -5.08
N ILE A 7 10.91 -7.70 -6.39
CA ILE A 7 10.25 -8.82 -7.07
C ILE A 7 10.72 -10.17 -6.52
N ASP A 8 12.01 -10.32 -6.28
CA ASP A 8 12.57 -11.55 -5.68
C ASP A 8 11.98 -11.84 -4.31
N LYS A 9 11.80 -10.81 -3.47
CA LYS A 9 11.10 -10.95 -2.18
C LYS A 9 9.64 -11.39 -2.38
N CYS A 10 8.90 -10.76 -3.29
CA CYS A 10 7.51 -11.11 -3.57
C CYS A 10 7.36 -12.54 -4.09
N THR A 11 8.28 -12.99 -4.97
CA THR A 11 8.17 -14.31 -5.61
C THR A 11 8.71 -15.45 -4.74
N SER A 12 9.65 -15.18 -3.86
CA SER A 12 10.22 -16.17 -2.92
C SER A 12 9.40 -16.35 -1.64
N THR A 13 8.49 -15.43 -1.31
CA THR A 13 7.66 -15.52 -0.12
C THR A 13 6.42 -16.38 -0.37
N ALA A 14 6.18 -17.36 0.50
CA ALA A 14 5.01 -18.22 0.42
C ALA A 14 3.72 -17.42 0.66
N ILE A 15 2.63 -17.83 -0.02
CA ILE A 15 1.29 -17.30 0.23
C ILE A 15 0.66 -18.02 1.41
N GLU A 16 0.18 -17.24 2.37
CA GLU A 16 -0.71 -17.70 3.42
C GLU A 16 -2.16 -17.59 2.93
N ASN A 17 -2.95 -18.64 3.13
CA ASN A 17 -4.33 -18.71 2.63
C ASN A 17 -5.42 -18.37 3.65
N ALA A 18 -5.07 -18.10 4.90
CA ALA A 18 -6.02 -17.81 5.97
C ALA A 18 -5.79 -16.40 6.56
N PRO A 19 -6.84 -15.54 6.68
CA PRO A 19 -8.25 -15.78 6.35
C PRO A 19 -8.56 -15.75 4.84
N TRP A 20 -7.66 -15.22 4.04
CA TRP A 20 -7.65 -15.16 2.58
C TRP A 20 -6.19 -15.02 2.10
N ALA A 21 -5.96 -15.24 0.81
CA ALA A 21 -4.60 -15.29 0.26
C ALA A 21 -3.86 -13.96 0.41
N HIS A 22 -2.72 -14.00 1.11
CA HIS A 22 -1.85 -12.84 1.33
C HIS A 22 -0.41 -13.28 1.54
N GLN A 23 0.51 -12.33 1.45
CA GLN A 23 1.92 -12.50 1.79
C GLN A 23 2.31 -11.47 2.84
N TYR A 24 3.26 -11.82 3.68
CA TYR A 24 3.94 -10.90 4.58
C TYR A 24 5.41 -11.26 4.67
N PHE A 25 6.28 -10.28 4.49
CA PHE A 25 7.72 -10.47 4.61
C PHE A 25 8.40 -9.22 5.15
N ALA A 26 9.55 -9.44 5.79
CA ALA A 26 10.46 -8.39 6.25
C ALA A 26 11.54 -8.10 5.21
N ASP A 27 12.31 -7.04 5.48
CA ASP A 27 13.44 -6.62 4.64
C ASP A 27 13.01 -6.42 3.18
N THR A 28 11.93 -5.67 3.03
CA THR A 28 11.30 -5.34 1.73
C THR A 28 12.23 -4.60 0.80
N LEU A 29 13.02 -3.70 1.35
CA LEU A 29 14.06 -2.94 0.66
C LEU A 29 15.43 -3.27 1.27
N PRO A 30 16.52 -3.21 0.50
CA PRO A 30 17.86 -3.21 1.07
C PRO A 30 17.99 -2.15 2.15
N GLU A 31 18.79 -2.44 3.18
CA GLU A 31 18.87 -1.59 4.39
C GLU A 31 19.18 -0.13 4.07
N ASP A 32 20.15 0.14 3.19
CA ASP A 32 20.52 1.51 2.82
C ASP A 32 19.37 2.24 2.10
N SER A 33 18.66 1.55 1.21
CA SER A 33 17.50 2.11 0.51
C SER A 33 16.34 2.38 1.47
N PHE A 34 16.10 1.46 2.41
CA PHE A 34 15.08 1.64 3.42
C PHE A 34 15.42 2.81 4.36
N LYS A 35 16.66 2.91 4.80
CA LYS A 35 17.14 4.03 5.64
C LYS A 35 16.94 5.36 4.93
N LYS A 36 17.34 5.46 3.66
CA LYS A 36 17.11 6.67 2.82
C LYS A 36 15.62 7.04 2.78
N LEU A 37 14.73 6.07 2.47
CA LEU A 37 13.29 6.30 2.42
C LEU A 37 12.73 6.75 3.77
N ARG A 38 13.14 6.08 4.85
CA ARG A 38 12.69 6.38 6.21
C ARG A 38 13.10 7.80 6.63
N GLU A 39 14.35 8.18 6.39
CA GLU A 39 14.86 9.54 6.69
C GLU A 39 14.08 10.60 5.90
N CYS A 40 13.79 10.38 4.62
CA CYS A 40 12.92 11.26 3.85
C CYS A 40 11.53 11.39 4.50
N CYS A 41 10.92 10.26 4.88
CA CYS A 41 9.58 10.23 5.45
C CYS A 41 9.49 10.91 6.84
N GLU A 42 10.48 10.70 7.70
CA GLU A 42 10.54 11.30 9.04
C GLU A 42 10.73 12.83 8.99
N ASN A 43 11.33 13.33 7.92
CA ASN A 43 11.57 14.76 7.69
C ASN A 43 10.41 15.47 6.96
N ILE A 44 9.35 14.76 6.58
CA ILE A 44 8.21 15.37 5.88
C ILE A 44 7.54 16.40 6.79
N LYS A 45 7.61 17.66 6.39
CA LYS A 45 6.86 18.74 7.03
C LYS A 45 5.48 18.81 6.39
N ILE A 46 4.48 18.31 7.09
CA ILE A 46 3.10 18.43 6.68
C ILE A 46 2.67 19.88 6.89
N LYS A 47 2.79 20.71 5.84
CA LYS A 47 2.26 22.06 5.85
C LYS A 47 0.74 21.97 5.70
N ASN A 48 0.00 22.26 6.78
CA ASN A 48 -1.45 22.49 6.75
C ASN A 48 -2.30 21.41 6.06
N ALA A 49 -1.86 20.17 6.04
CA ALA A 49 -2.71 19.08 5.56
C ALA A 49 -3.68 18.70 6.67
N GLU A 50 -4.79 19.41 6.77
CA GLU A 50 -5.92 18.92 7.54
C GLU A 50 -6.34 17.57 6.95
N PRO A 51 -6.56 16.54 7.78
CA PRO A 51 -7.08 15.28 7.29
C PRO A 51 -8.39 15.55 6.54
N LYS A 52 -8.45 15.11 5.28
CA LYS A 52 -9.69 15.21 4.52
C LYS A 52 -10.69 14.23 5.15
N PHE A 53 -11.80 14.74 5.56
CA PHE A 53 -12.90 13.92 6.06
C PHE A 53 -13.89 13.67 4.93
N TYR A 54 -14.27 12.41 4.76
CA TYR A 54 -15.34 12.01 3.88
C TYR A 54 -16.46 11.41 4.74
N THR A 55 -17.68 11.61 4.32
CA THR A 55 -18.82 10.89 4.88
C THR A 55 -19.09 9.70 3.97
N ASP A 56 -19.03 8.48 4.50
CA ASP A 56 -19.40 7.29 3.76
C ASP A 56 -20.93 7.24 3.52
N VAL A 57 -21.38 6.24 2.78
CA VAL A 57 -22.81 6.03 2.49
C VAL A 57 -23.66 5.76 3.73
N SER A 58 -23.06 5.44 4.86
CA SER A 58 -23.72 5.25 6.16
C SER A 58 -23.77 6.52 7.01
N GLY A 59 -23.18 7.62 6.52
CA GLY A 59 -23.07 8.87 7.29
C GLY A 59 -21.89 8.91 8.25
N THR A 60 -20.99 7.93 8.20
CA THR A 60 -19.81 7.86 9.07
C THR A 60 -18.71 8.80 8.57
N TYR A 61 -18.20 9.64 9.45
CA TYR A 61 -17.03 10.47 9.16
C TYR A 61 -15.79 9.60 9.05
N ILE A 62 -15.16 9.60 7.86
CA ILE A 62 -13.93 8.90 7.58
C ILE A 62 -12.85 9.94 7.33
N SER A 63 -11.81 9.95 8.17
CA SER A 63 -10.60 10.70 7.91
C SER A 63 -9.78 9.95 6.85
N CYS A 64 -9.31 10.66 5.83
CA CYS A 64 -8.39 10.06 4.86
C CYS A 64 -6.94 10.40 5.20
N PRO A 65 -6.01 9.46 5.00
CA PRO A 65 -4.60 9.76 5.12
C PRO A 65 -4.18 10.79 4.06
N ILE A 66 -3.09 11.50 4.33
CA ILE A 66 -2.46 12.35 3.34
C ILE A 66 -1.73 11.43 2.36
N LEU A 67 -1.99 11.58 1.06
CA LEU A 67 -1.35 10.82 0.01
C LEU A 67 -0.36 11.71 -0.74
N ILE A 68 0.91 11.31 -0.76
CA ILE A 68 1.97 11.99 -1.50
C ILE A 68 2.39 11.10 -2.66
N TYR A 69 2.13 11.55 -3.87
CA TYR A 69 2.47 10.81 -5.10
C TYR A 69 3.90 11.15 -5.55
N PRO A 70 4.58 10.28 -6.32
CA PRO A 70 5.95 10.54 -6.78
C PRO A 70 6.13 11.90 -7.46
N LYS A 71 5.17 12.35 -8.26
CA LYS A 71 5.17 13.67 -8.91
C LYS A 71 5.24 14.85 -7.92
N ASP A 72 4.81 14.64 -6.68
CA ASP A 72 4.76 15.66 -5.62
C ASP A 72 5.94 15.54 -4.65
N PHE A 73 6.84 14.55 -4.84
CA PHE A 73 7.94 14.27 -3.92
C PHE A 73 8.88 15.45 -3.70
N LYS A 74 9.15 16.22 -4.75
CA LYS A 74 9.99 17.42 -4.68
C LYS A 74 9.42 18.46 -3.72
N ASP A 75 8.11 18.60 -3.65
CA ASP A 75 7.44 19.57 -2.76
C ASP A 75 7.59 19.20 -1.28
N TYR A 76 7.89 17.93 -1.01
CA TYR A 76 8.08 17.36 0.33
C TYR A 76 9.55 17.00 0.63
N ASN A 77 10.49 17.33 -0.26
CA ASN A 77 11.91 16.97 -0.17
C ASN A 77 12.15 15.46 -0.04
N ILE A 78 11.38 14.65 -0.77
CA ILE A 78 11.52 13.19 -0.81
C ILE A 78 12.43 12.85 -2.00
N ASP A 79 13.66 12.48 -1.72
CA ASP A 79 14.62 12.01 -2.72
C ASP A 79 14.57 10.48 -2.83
N PHE A 80 13.46 9.96 -3.37
CA PHE A 80 13.21 8.52 -3.56
C PHE A 80 12.35 8.22 -4.79
N GLU A 81 12.27 9.14 -5.73
CA GLU A 81 11.40 9.03 -6.91
C GLU A 81 11.89 7.95 -7.87
N ASP A 82 13.18 7.93 -8.18
CA ASP A 82 13.77 6.96 -9.12
C ASP A 82 13.66 5.52 -8.59
N GLU A 83 13.82 5.35 -7.28
CA GLU A 83 13.64 4.06 -6.61
C GLU A 83 12.20 3.56 -6.72
N ILE A 84 11.22 4.44 -6.52
CA ILE A 84 9.80 4.09 -6.69
C ILE A 84 9.50 3.73 -8.15
N TYR A 85 10.03 4.47 -9.12
CA TYR A 85 9.86 4.14 -10.54
C TYR A 85 10.50 2.81 -10.90
N SER A 86 11.69 2.51 -10.35
CA SER A 86 12.34 1.20 -10.54
C SER A 86 11.46 0.05 -10.03
N ILE A 87 10.88 0.19 -8.83
CA ILE A 87 9.99 -0.81 -8.25
C ILE A 87 8.69 -0.92 -9.06
N ALA A 88 8.06 0.21 -9.40
CA ALA A 88 6.81 0.24 -10.16
C ALA A 88 6.96 -0.40 -11.54
N LYS A 89 8.07 -0.13 -12.23
CA LYS A 89 8.41 -0.77 -13.50
C LYS A 89 8.55 -2.28 -13.34
N ALA A 90 9.30 -2.73 -12.35
CA ALA A 90 9.49 -4.16 -12.08
C ALA A 90 8.17 -4.88 -11.75
N ILE A 91 7.28 -4.25 -10.95
CA ILE A 91 5.94 -4.77 -10.68
C ILE A 91 5.14 -4.94 -11.98
N LEU A 92 5.17 -3.94 -12.85
CA LEU A 92 4.42 -3.98 -14.12
C LEU A 92 4.95 -5.06 -15.05
N GLU A 93 6.26 -5.19 -15.19
CA GLU A 93 6.93 -6.21 -16.02
C GLU A 93 6.69 -7.63 -15.49
N ASN A 94 6.55 -7.79 -14.17
CA ASN A 94 6.31 -9.07 -13.52
C ASN A 94 4.85 -9.30 -13.08
N ALA A 95 3.92 -8.47 -13.50
CA ALA A 95 2.53 -8.47 -13.04
C ALA A 95 1.86 -9.85 -13.16
N ARG A 96 2.13 -10.60 -14.26
CA ARG A 96 1.58 -11.93 -14.47
C ARG A 96 2.09 -12.95 -13.45
N VAL A 97 3.37 -12.87 -13.09
CA VAL A 97 3.99 -13.75 -12.09
C VAL A 97 3.44 -13.42 -10.71
N LEU A 98 3.47 -12.14 -10.34
CA LEU A 98 2.99 -11.67 -9.03
C LEU A 98 1.54 -12.05 -8.76
N CYS A 99 0.65 -11.74 -9.70
CA CYS A 99 -0.76 -12.07 -9.56
C CYS A 99 -1.02 -13.57 -9.70
N GLY A 100 -0.27 -14.27 -10.56
CA GLY A 100 -0.43 -15.71 -10.81
C GLY A 100 -0.18 -16.59 -9.60
N GLN A 101 0.48 -16.08 -8.55
CA GLN A 101 0.67 -16.76 -7.28
C GLN A 101 -0.64 -16.87 -6.46
N TYR A 102 -1.63 -16.01 -6.73
CA TYR A 102 -2.86 -15.91 -5.94
C TYR A 102 -3.99 -16.78 -6.53
N PRO A 103 -4.81 -17.42 -5.69
CA PRO A 103 -6.00 -18.12 -6.14
C PRO A 103 -6.94 -17.18 -6.91
N ARG A 104 -7.59 -17.69 -7.96
CA ARG A 104 -8.56 -16.94 -8.77
C ARG A 104 -7.98 -15.72 -9.51
N TYR A 105 -6.69 -15.71 -9.74
CA TYR A 105 -6.06 -14.72 -10.58
C TYR A 105 -6.78 -14.58 -11.93
N ARG A 106 -7.00 -13.31 -12.32
CA ARG A 106 -7.51 -12.96 -13.66
C ARG A 106 -6.51 -12.03 -14.32
N TRP A 107 -6.05 -12.41 -15.51
CA TRP A 107 -5.20 -11.54 -16.29
C TRP A 107 -6.02 -10.41 -16.92
N PHE A 108 -5.49 -9.21 -16.84
CA PHE A 108 -6.05 -8.03 -17.47
C PHE A 108 -5.02 -7.42 -18.42
N GLN A 109 -5.50 -6.89 -19.54
CA GLN A 109 -4.71 -6.02 -20.40
C GLN A 109 -4.79 -4.59 -19.88
N ASN A 110 -3.82 -3.74 -20.29
CA ASN A 110 -3.74 -2.32 -19.88
C ASN A 110 -3.62 -2.16 -18.34
N LEU A 111 -2.55 -2.71 -17.81
CA LEU A 111 -2.18 -2.56 -16.41
C LEU A 111 -1.34 -1.30 -16.21
N GLY A 112 -1.39 -0.74 -15.02
CA GLY A 112 -0.52 0.32 -14.53
C GLY A 112 -0.24 0.17 -13.05
N VAL A 113 0.79 0.84 -12.57
CA VAL A 113 1.13 0.88 -11.14
C VAL A 113 0.81 2.26 -10.59
N ASN A 114 0.08 2.31 -9.49
CA ASN A 114 -0.08 3.51 -8.69
C ASN A 114 0.80 3.37 -7.44
N ALA A 115 1.60 4.38 -7.17
CA ALA A 115 2.48 4.44 -6.01
C ALA A 115 2.23 5.72 -5.21
N HIS A 116 2.21 5.64 -3.89
CA HIS A 116 2.18 6.81 -3.03
C HIS A 116 2.67 6.51 -1.61
N ILE A 117 3.19 7.53 -0.95
CA ILE A 117 3.41 7.53 0.49
C ILE A 117 2.10 7.95 1.14
N SER A 118 1.63 7.17 2.10
CA SER A 118 0.42 7.45 2.88
C SER A 118 0.80 7.83 4.30
N ILE A 119 0.34 9.00 4.74
CA ILE A 119 0.61 9.53 6.08
C ILE A 119 -0.69 9.62 6.86
N THR A 120 -0.79 8.82 7.90
CA THR A 120 -1.87 8.89 8.89
C THR A 120 -1.42 9.76 10.06
N PRO A 121 -2.14 10.84 10.41
CA PRO A 121 -1.77 11.75 11.49
C PRO A 121 -1.66 11.09 12.87
N PRO A 122 -0.96 11.72 13.84
CA PRO A 122 -0.72 11.19 15.19
C PRO A 122 -1.95 11.36 16.10
N LEU A 123 -3.08 10.85 15.69
CA LEU A 123 -4.34 10.85 16.44
C LEU A 123 -4.89 9.42 16.46
N PRO A 124 -5.78 9.08 17.41
CA PRO A 124 -6.55 7.86 17.26
C PRO A 124 -7.25 7.86 15.91
N TYR A 125 -6.79 6.99 15.04
CA TYR A 125 -7.25 6.90 13.67
C TYR A 125 -7.68 5.48 13.36
N LYS A 126 -8.84 5.34 12.76
CA LYS A 126 -9.35 4.06 12.28
C LYS A 126 -9.91 4.21 10.88
N PHE A 127 -9.34 3.48 9.94
CA PHE A 127 -9.92 3.33 8.62
C PHE A 127 -10.92 2.17 8.65
N TYR A 128 -12.09 2.38 8.06
CA TYR A 128 -13.19 1.40 8.09
C TYR A 128 -12.80 0.06 7.46
N ILE A 129 -13.56 -0.99 7.82
CA ILE A 129 -13.40 -2.31 7.22
C ILE A 129 -13.92 -2.25 5.79
N HIS A 130 -13.05 -2.45 4.83
CA HIS A 130 -13.34 -2.35 3.40
C HIS A 130 -12.64 -3.45 2.62
N GLN A 131 -12.93 -3.49 1.36
CA GLN A 131 -12.19 -4.25 0.35
C GLN A 131 -11.74 -3.30 -0.75
N GLU A 132 -10.72 -3.68 -1.49
CA GLU A 132 -10.22 -2.86 -2.59
C GLU A 132 -11.25 -2.71 -3.71
N GLY A 133 -11.22 -1.57 -4.39
CA GLY A 133 -12.00 -1.36 -5.62
C GLY A 133 -11.63 -2.38 -6.71
N LEU A 134 -12.57 -2.62 -7.62
CA LEU A 134 -12.41 -3.62 -8.72
C LEU A 134 -11.23 -3.33 -9.65
N GLU A 135 -10.75 -2.11 -9.67
CA GLU A 135 -9.60 -1.69 -10.44
C GLU A 135 -8.25 -2.07 -9.82
N LYS A 136 -8.20 -2.24 -8.48
CA LYS A 136 -6.99 -2.67 -7.77
C LYS A 136 -6.89 -4.18 -7.78
N ILE A 137 -5.94 -4.71 -8.55
CA ILE A 137 -5.76 -6.14 -8.75
C ILE A 137 -4.85 -6.72 -7.67
N TRP A 138 -3.79 -5.98 -7.33
CA TRP A 138 -2.77 -6.39 -6.39
C TRP A 138 -2.36 -5.17 -5.56
N SER A 139 -2.23 -5.34 -4.28
CA SER A 139 -1.95 -4.30 -3.30
C SER A 139 -0.77 -4.67 -2.44
N SER A 140 0.15 -3.73 -2.28
CA SER A 140 1.31 -3.85 -1.40
C SER A 140 1.34 -2.66 -0.45
N VAL A 141 1.51 -2.92 0.83
CA VAL A 141 1.62 -1.93 1.91
C VAL A 141 2.92 -2.17 2.65
N THR A 142 3.93 -1.34 2.41
CA THR A 142 5.22 -1.38 3.11
C THR A 142 5.18 -0.43 4.30
N TYR A 143 5.48 -0.94 5.50
CA TYR A 143 5.51 -0.16 6.74
C TYR A 143 6.83 0.58 6.88
N ILE A 144 6.78 1.90 7.11
CA ILE A 144 7.99 2.74 7.18
C ILE A 144 8.25 3.21 8.61
N THR A 145 7.33 3.96 9.19
CA THR A 145 7.46 4.58 10.51
C THR A 145 6.09 4.72 11.18
N PRO A 146 5.96 4.71 12.50
CA PRO A 146 6.99 4.62 13.55
C PRO A 146 7.51 3.19 13.76
N GLU A 147 8.39 3.01 14.73
CA GLU A 147 8.94 1.70 15.09
C GLU A 147 7.88 0.70 15.55
N LYS A 148 6.84 1.17 16.24
CA LYS A 148 5.69 0.36 16.70
C LYS A 148 4.40 1.00 16.27
N ASN A 149 3.50 0.22 15.70
CA ASN A 149 2.13 0.61 15.35
C ASN A 149 1.24 -0.64 15.20
N ILE A 150 0.03 -0.45 14.71
CA ILE A 150 -0.92 -1.47 14.36
C ILE A 150 -0.79 -1.74 12.86
N GLY A 151 -0.67 -3.02 12.50
CA GLY A 151 -0.57 -3.44 11.11
C GLY A 151 -1.93 -3.50 10.42
N THR A 152 -1.97 -4.14 9.25
CA THR A 152 -3.21 -4.33 8.52
C THR A 152 -4.04 -5.44 9.16
N LYS A 153 -5.25 -5.12 9.59
CA LYS A 153 -6.20 -6.07 10.17
C LYS A 153 -6.98 -6.79 9.10
N MET A 154 -7.19 -8.08 9.26
CA MET A 154 -7.87 -8.96 8.32
C MET A 154 -9.16 -9.53 8.93
N TYR A 155 -10.22 -9.57 8.13
CA TYR A 155 -11.56 -9.97 8.56
C TYR A 155 -12.17 -10.99 7.60
N LYS A 156 -13.11 -11.82 8.08
CA LYS A 156 -13.93 -12.71 7.25
C LYS A 156 -15.12 -11.97 6.60
N ALA A 157 -15.56 -10.87 7.19
CA ALA A 157 -16.71 -10.07 6.73
C ALA A 157 -16.53 -8.61 7.14
N GLN A 158 -17.39 -7.73 6.63
CA GLN A 158 -17.35 -6.28 6.89
C GLN A 158 -17.91 -5.93 8.28
N ASN A 159 -17.39 -6.53 9.31
CA ASN A 159 -17.74 -6.19 10.69
C ASN A 159 -16.61 -6.56 11.67
N GLU A 160 -16.56 -5.88 12.82
CA GLU A 160 -15.51 -6.04 13.82
C GLU A 160 -15.48 -7.45 14.46
N LYS A 161 -16.64 -8.08 14.59
CA LYS A 161 -16.73 -9.44 15.18
C LYS A 161 -16.10 -10.50 14.27
N ALA A 162 -15.90 -10.17 13.00
CA ALA A 162 -15.27 -11.04 12.01
C ALA A 162 -13.75 -10.91 11.94
N PHE A 163 -13.11 -10.17 12.86
CA PHE A 163 -11.66 -10.06 12.97
C PHE A 163 -11.02 -11.44 13.13
N ILE A 164 -9.92 -11.65 12.39
CA ILE A 164 -9.18 -12.92 12.41
C ILE A 164 -7.75 -12.74 12.88
N LYS A 165 -7.00 -11.88 12.20
CA LYS A 165 -5.61 -11.60 12.54
C LYS A 165 -5.16 -10.23 12.02
N GLU A 166 -3.99 -9.84 12.45
CA GLU A 166 -3.30 -8.63 12.03
C GLU A 166 -1.95 -9.01 11.43
N ALA A 167 -1.58 -8.34 10.33
CA ALA A 167 -0.20 -8.37 9.85
C ALA A 167 0.68 -7.61 10.86
N ILE A 168 1.80 -8.21 11.24
CA ILE A 168 2.70 -7.61 12.25
C ILE A 168 3.27 -6.31 11.70
N TRP A 169 3.08 -5.20 12.43
CA TRP A 169 3.77 -3.96 12.12
C TRP A 169 5.26 -4.10 12.43
N LYS A 170 6.08 -3.97 11.41
CA LYS A 170 7.54 -3.87 11.53
C LYS A 170 8.04 -2.96 10.42
N PRO A 171 8.84 -1.90 10.72
CA PRO A 171 9.49 -1.13 9.67
C PRO A 171 10.25 -2.03 8.69
N ASN A 172 10.26 -1.65 7.41
CA ASN A 172 10.79 -2.44 6.31
C ASN A 172 10.13 -3.82 6.12
N SER A 173 8.87 -3.96 6.51
CA SER A 173 8.10 -5.14 6.16
C SER A 173 6.91 -4.78 5.26
N THR A 174 6.47 -5.73 4.47
CA THR A 174 5.39 -5.53 3.48
C THR A 174 4.31 -6.58 3.66
N PHE A 175 3.08 -6.09 3.59
CA PHE A 175 1.87 -6.90 3.49
C PHE A 175 1.31 -6.79 2.07
N ILE A 176 1.04 -7.94 1.43
CA ILE A 176 0.60 -8.03 0.03
C ILE A 176 -0.63 -8.90 -0.09
N PHE A 177 -1.56 -8.51 -0.96
CA PHE A 177 -2.71 -9.32 -1.33
C PHE A 177 -3.29 -8.94 -2.69
N CYS A 178 -4.03 -9.86 -3.30
CA CYS A 178 -4.91 -9.58 -4.44
C CYS A 178 -6.31 -9.30 -3.96
N GLY A 179 -6.94 -8.24 -4.47
CA GLY A 179 -8.31 -7.87 -4.11
C GLY A 179 -9.33 -8.91 -4.62
N GLU A 180 -10.07 -9.55 -3.72
CA GLU A 180 -11.21 -10.41 -4.03
C GLU A 180 -12.47 -9.84 -3.41
N GLN A 181 -13.50 -9.60 -4.25
CA GLN A 181 -14.79 -9.07 -3.79
C GLN A 181 -15.45 -10.02 -2.78
N ASN A 182 -16.06 -9.43 -1.74
CA ASN A 182 -16.71 -10.12 -0.63
C ASN A 182 -15.81 -11.08 0.17
N LYS A 183 -14.47 -10.87 0.11
CA LYS A 183 -13.53 -11.76 0.77
C LYS A 183 -12.37 -11.05 1.44
N THR A 184 -11.65 -10.18 0.75
CA THR A 184 -10.44 -9.55 1.27
C THR A 184 -10.74 -8.32 2.13
N TRP A 185 -11.59 -8.50 3.14
CA TRP A 185 -11.96 -7.46 4.08
C TRP A 185 -10.79 -7.11 4.99
N HIS A 186 -10.43 -5.83 5.02
CA HIS A 186 -9.31 -5.34 5.83
C HIS A 186 -9.54 -3.92 6.32
N SER A 187 -8.79 -3.56 7.34
CA SER A 187 -8.72 -2.20 7.87
C SER A 187 -7.32 -1.89 8.39
N TYR A 188 -7.09 -0.66 8.74
CA TYR A 188 -5.91 -0.26 9.52
C TYR A 188 -6.29 0.84 10.51
N GLU A 189 -5.51 0.97 11.54
CA GLU A 189 -5.68 2.01 12.56
C GLU A 189 -4.32 2.49 13.07
N SER A 190 -4.31 3.63 13.74
CA SER A 190 -3.14 4.15 14.43
C SER A 190 -3.58 4.77 15.75
N ASN A 191 -2.83 4.51 16.80
CA ASN A 191 -3.02 5.08 18.13
C ASN A 191 -1.74 5.69 18.69
N GLN A 192 -0.72 5.90 17.82
CA GLN A 192 0.57 6.44 18.23
C GLN A 192 0.60 7.96 18.24
N ALA A 193 1.48 8.53 19.05
CA ALA A 193 1.71 9.97 19.11
C ALA A 193 2.49 10.53 17.90
N THR A 194 2.87 9.68 16.95
CA THR A 194 3.61 10.04 15.75
C THR A 194 2.85 9.61 14.49
N ASN A 195 3.19 10.22 13.36
CA ASN A 195 2.63 9.83 12.07
C ASN A 195 2.87 8.35 11.77
N ARG A 196 1.83 7.66 11.28
CA ARG A 196 1.95 6.33 10.67
C ARG A 196 2.19 6.51 9.18
N ILE A 197 3.35 6.09 8.70
CA ILE A 197 3.73 6.28 7.29
C ILE A 197 3.94 4.92 6.63
N THR A 198 3.35 4.76 5.44
CA THR A 198 3.49 3.57 4.61
C THR A 198 3.76 3.95 3.16
N LEU A 199 4.53 3.12 2.45
CA LEU A 199 4.60 3.14 1.00
C LEU A 199 3.58 2.14 0.45
N ASN A 200 2.67 2.62 -0.38
CA ASN A 200 1.63 1.80 -0.98
C ASN A 200 1.88 1.70 -2.50
N LEU A 201 1.83 0.47 -3.00
CA LEU A 201 1.97 0.17 -4.42
C LEU A 201 0.78 -0.68 -4.85
N PHE A 202 0.09 -0.24 -5.90
CA PHE A 202 -1.09 -0.93 -6.42
C PHE A 202 -0.90 -1.24 -7.90
N LEU A 203 -1.02 -2.51 -8.27
CA LEU A 203 -1.22 -2.88 -9.66
C LEU A 203 -2.69 -2.69 -10.00
N MET A 204 -2.95 -1.86 -10.99
CA MET A 204 -4.31 -1.43 -11.33
C MET A 204 -4.67 -1.77 -12.76
N LYS A 205 -5.93 -2.14 -12.96
CA LYS A 205 -6.55 -2.22 -14.28
C LYS A 205 -6.93 -0.81 -14.74
N HIS A 206 -6.47 -0.41 -15.92
CA HIS A 206 -6.96 0.81 -16.56
C HIS A 206 -8.24 0.53 -17.33
N SER A 207 -9.30 1.29 -17.05
CA SER A 207 -10.41 1.38 -17.99
C SER A 207 -9.96 2.19 -19.19
N LYS A 208 -10.41 1.83 -20.41
CA LYS A 208 -10.09 2.57 -21.65
C LYS A 208 -10.39 4.07 -21.60
N GLN A 209 -11.15 4.53 -20.61
CA GLN A 209 -11.58 5.94 -20.47
C GLN A 209 -10.70 6.77 -19.52
N ARG A 210 -9.78 6.18 -18.77
CA ARG A 210 -8.89 6.93 -17.84
C ARG A 210 -7.43 6.82 -18.24
N ASN A 211 -7.06 7.52 -19.33
CA ASN A 211 -5.66 7.81 -19.70
C ASN A 211 -4.90 8.68 -18.67
N PHE A 212 -5.37 8.76 -17.42
CA PHE A 212 -4.85 9.72 -16.45
C PHE A 212 -3.52 9.28 -15.83
N TYR A 213 -3.26 7.97 -15.72
CA TYR A 213 -2.06 7.48 -15.04
C TYR A 213 -0.90 7.07 -15.96
N GLN A 214 -1.16 6.80 -17.23
CA GLN A 214 -0.07 6.56 -18.20
C GLN A 214 0.78 7.80 -18.48
N ARG A 215 0.23 8.99 -18.33
CA ARG A 215 0.96 10.25 -18.60
C ARG A 215 1.99 10.63 -17.53
N HIS A 216 1.96 10.02 -16.36
CA HIS A 216 2.83 10.37 -15.24
C HIS A 216 3.92 9.36 -14.94
N LEU A 217 3.94 8.20 -15.60
CA LEU A 217 5.01 7.21 -15.52
C LEU A 217 5.94 7.24 -16.75
N TYR A 218 5.60 8.01 -17.80
CA TYR A 218 6.34 8.04 -19.07
C TYR A 218 6.60 9.47 -19.63
N GLN A 219 6.57 10.50 -18.78
CA GLN A 219 7.06 11.84 -19.14
C GLN A 219 8.24 12.23 -18.29
#